data_0be14815ff360d846b288f56688eebb8
#
_entry.id   0be14815ff360d846b288f56688eebb8
#
_cell.length_a   1.000
_cell.length_b   1.000
_cell.length_c   1.000
_cell.angle_alpha   90.00
_cell.angle_beta   90.00
_cell.angle_gamma   90.00
#
_symmetry.space_group_name_H-M   'P 1'
#
loop_
_entity.id
_entity.type
_entity.pdbx_description
1 polymer ?
#
loop_
_entity_poly.entity_id
_entity_poly.type
_entity_poly.pdbx_seq_one_letter_code
_entity_poly.pdbx_strand_id
1 'polypeptide(L)' 'AYDELQQDVLRYTDEVTHNVTVSDEVIERLKQRLSERELVELAVTVAMANFTNRISETLRLELP' A
#
# COMPACT_ATOMS: atom_id res chain seq x y z
N ALA A 1 19.56 -3.62 2.13
CA ALA A 1 18.57 -2.97 3.01
C ALA A 1 17.77 -1.95 2.22
N TYR A 2 16.54 -1.73 2.61
CA TYR A 2 15.68 -0.74 1.99
C TYR A 2 16.01 0.65 2.52
N ASP A 3 15.86 1.68 1.68
CA ASP A 3 15.96 3.04 2.16
C ASP A 3 14.70 3.41 2.97
N GLU A 4 14.70 4.61 3.57
CA GLU A 4 13.58 5.02 4.43
C GLU A 4 12.26 5.11 3.68
N LEU A 5 12.30 5.60 2.44
CA LEU A 5 11.07 5.68 1.64
C LEU A 5 10.51 4.30 1.34
N GLN A 6 11.37 3.36 0.97
CA GLN A 6 10.93 2.00 0.70
C GLN A 6 10.33 1.35 1.95
N GLN A 7 10.92 1.58 3.11
CA GLN A 7 10.39 1.07 4.37
C GLN A 7 9.01 1.66 4.67
N ASP A 8 8.83 2.96 4.44
CA ASP A 8 7.55 3.62 4.67
C ASP A 8 6.47 3.11 3.71
N VAL A 9 6.82 2.89 2.45
CA VAL A 9 5.90 2.31 1.47
C VAL A 9 5.50 0.90 1.86
N LEU A 10 6.45 0.09 2.32
CA LEU A 10 6.16 -1.27 2.78
C LEU A 10 5.25 -1.25 4.00
N ARG A 11 5.48 -0.35 4.95
CA ARG A 11 4.61 -0.20 6.12
C ARG A 11 3.20 0.21 5.70
N TYR A 12 3.09 1.16 4.79
CA TYR A 12 1.79 1.59 4.27
C TYR A 12 1.03 0.41 3.66
N THR A 13 1.70 -0.35 2.80
CA THR A 13 1.10 -1.49 2.13
C THR A 13 0.64 -2.54 3.14
N ASP A 14 1.48 -2.82 4.11
CA ASP A 14 1.18 -3.81 5.14
C ASP A 14 -0.03 -3.39 6.00
N GLU A 15 -0.06 -2.13 6.43
CA GLU A 15 -1.16 -1.62 7.24
C GLU A 15 -2.48 -1.59 6.47
N VAL A 16 -2.47 -1.19 5.20
CA VAL A 16 -3.68 -1.22 4.37
C VAL A 16 -4.17 -2.65 4.19
N THR A 17 -3.26 -3.57 3.99
CA THR A 17 -3.62 -4.98 3.77
C THR A 17 -4.24 -5.61 5.02
N HIS A 18 -3.70 -5.32 6.20
CA HIS A 18 -4.13 -5.97 7.44
C HIS A 18 -5.21 -5.21 8.20
N ASN A 19 -5.17 -3.87 8.18
CA ASN A 19 -5.97 -3.05 9.07
C ASN A 19 -7.01 -2.18 8.37
N VAL A 20 -6.93 -2.06 7.04
CA VAL A 20 -7.77 -1.16 6.23
C VAL A 20 -7.44 0.32 6.46
N THR A 21 -6.97 0.66 7.65
CA THR A 21 -6.56 2.03 7.98
C THR A 21 -5.06 2.08 8.18
N VAL A 22 -4.49 3.26 7.99
CA VAL A 22 -3.04 3.49 8.11
C VAL A 22 -2.81 4.51 9.22
N SER A 23 -1.77 4.31 10.02
CA SER A 23 -1.45 5.23 11.10
C SER A 23 -1.05 6.60 10.56
N ASP A 24 -1.35 7.65 11.33
CA ASP A 24 -1.02 9.03 10.96
C ASP A 24 0.48 9.21 10.77
N GLU A 25 1.28 8.53 11.57
CA GLU A 25 2.74 8.59 11.45
C GLU A 25 3.22 8.17 10.07
N VAL A 26 2.71 7.06 9.56
CA VAL A 26 3.11 6.55 8.24
C VAL A 26 2.69 7.54 7.14
N ILE A 27 1.46 8.06 7.23
CA ILE A 27 0.96 9.04 6.26
C ILE A 27 1.83 10.30 6.27
N GLU A 28 2.14 10.82 7.45
CA GLU A 28 2.96 12.03 7.54
C GLU A 28 4.37 11.82 6.98
N ARG A 29 4.97 10.67 7.22
CA ARG A 29 6.29 10.34 6.68
C ARG A 29 6.26 10.27 5.16
N LEU A 30 5.22 9.67 4.59
CA LEU A 30 5.07 9.61 3.14
C LEU A 30 4.85 10.99 2.53
N LYS A 31 4.05 11.84 3.18
CA LYS A 31 3.81 13.20 2.71
C LYS A 31 5.08 14.05 2.66
N GLN A 32 6.05 13.75 3.48
CA GLN A 32 7.32 14.46 3.47
C GLN A 32 8.18 14.10 2.25
N ARG A 33 7.94 12.96 1.63
CA ARG A 33 8.78 12.43 0.55
C ARG A 33 8.07 12.34 -0.80
N LEU A 34 6.74 12.27 -0.78
CA LEU A 34 5.94 12.10 -1.98
C LEU A 34 5.05 13.31 -2.18
N SER A 35 4.86 13.69 -3.44
CA SER A 35 3.85 14.69 -3.79
C SER A 35 2.46 14.10 -3.56
N GLU A 36 1.45 14.96 -3.52
CA GLU A 36 0.07 14.52 -3.40
C GLU A 36 -0.31 13.55 -4.52
N ARG A 37 0.11 13.84 -5.74
CA ARG A 37 -0.14 12.96 -6.88
C ARG A 37 0.50 11.60 -6.70
N GLU A 38 1.74 11.57 -6.23
CA GLU A 38 2.44 10.30 -5.98
C GLU A 38 1.78 9.50 -4.88
N LEU A 39 1.27 10.16 -3.84
CA LEU A 39 0.52 9.49 -2.78
C LEU A 39 -0.75 8.85 -3.31
N VAL A 40 -1.49 9.57 -4.16
CA VAL A 40 -2.71 9.03 -4.76
C VAL A 40 -2.38 7.83 -5.65
N GLU A 41 -1.31 7.94 -6.44
CA GLU A 41 -0.87 6.82 -7.28
C GLU A 41 -0.49 5.59 -6.43
N LEU A 42 0.22 5.79 -5.34
CA LEU A 42 0.56 4.71 -4.41
C LEU A 42 -0.70 4.07 -3.84
N ALA A 43 -1.63 4.89 -3.36
CA ALA A 43 -2.86 4.38 -2.75
C ALA A 43 -3.69 3.56 -3.75
N VAL A 44 -3.81 4.04 -4.98
CA VAL A 44 -4.54 3.31 -6.03
C VAL A 44 -3.84 2.00 -6.36
N THR A 45 -2.53 2.02 -6.49
CA THR A 45 -1.75 0.82 -6.80
C THR A 45 -1.92 -0.25 -5.73
N VAL A 46 -1.81 0.13 -4.46
CA VAL A 46 -1.98 -0.80 -3.34
C VAL A 46 -3.40 -1.33 -3.27
N ALA A 47 -4.40 -0.45 -3.47
CA ALA A 47 -5.79 -0.86 -3.46
C ALA A 47 -6.10 -1.86 -4.57
N MET A 48 -5.57 -1.64 -5.77
CA MET A 48 -5.77 -2.56 -6.89
C MET A 48 -5.13 -3.91 -6.63
N ALA A 49 -3.93 -3.92 -6.05
CA ALA A 49 -3.26 -5.16 -5.71
C ALA A 49 -4.07 -5.96 -4.67
N ASN A 50 -4.58 -5.29 -3.64
CA ASN A 50 -5.41 -5.93 -2.62
C ASN A 50 -6.72 -6.45 -3.21
N PHE A 51 -7.35 -5.69 -4.09
CA PHE A 51 -8.57 -6.10 -4.76
C PHE A 51 -8.34 -7.36 -5.60
N THR A 52 -7.28 -7.39 -6.38
CA THR A 52 -6.93 -8.54 -7.21
C THR A 52 -6.68 -9.78 -6.35
N ASN A 53 -5.95 -9.63 -5.26
CA ASN A 53 -5.69 -10.74 -4.34
C ASN A 53 -6.96 -11.28 -3.72
N ARG A 54 -7.90 -10.41 -3.33
CA ARG A 54 -9.16 -10.82 -2.74
C ARG A 54 -10.04 -11.59 -3.74
N ILE A 55 -10.08 -11.12 -4.99
CA ILE A 55 -10.82 -11.83 -6.04
C ILE A 55 -10.19 -13.20 -6.28
N SER A 56 -8.86 -13.25 -6.38
CA SER A 56 -8.16 -14.50 -6.58
C SER A 56 -8.45 -15.50 -5.47
N GLU A 57 -8.44 -15.05 -4.21
CA GLU A 57 -8.73 -15.91 -3.07
C GLU A 57 -10.17 -16.42 -3.07
N THR A 58 -11.14 -15.53 -3.32
CA THR A 58 -12.54 -15.93 -3.29
C THR A 58 -12.90 -16.90 -4.41
N LEU A 59 -12.27 -16.75 -5.56
CA LEU A 59 -12.49 -17.63 -6.71
C LEU A 59 -11.47 -18.76 -6.78
N ARG A 60 -10.47 -18.75 -5.91
CA ARG A 60 -9.38 -19.73 -5.88
C ARG A 60 -8.64 -19.79 -7.20
N LEU A 61 -8.39 -18.60 -7.76
CA LEU A 61 -7.63 -18.48 -9.00
C LEU A 61 -6.15 -18.39 -8.69
N GLU A 62 -5.35 -18.94 -9.58
CA GLU A 62 -3.90 -18.73 -9.52
C GLU A 62 -3.56 -17.52 -10.37
N LEU A 63 -2.77 -16.60 -9.81
CA LEU A 63 -2.29 -15.43 -10.51
C LEU A 63 -0.85 -15.68 -10.96
N PRO A 64 -0.48 -15.19 -12.15
CA PRO A 64 0.89 -15.32 -12.64
C PRO A 64 1.90 -14.59 -11.78
#